data_a25c042b3851933baee3e508569aeae3
#
_entry.id   a25c042b3851933baee3e508569aeae3
#
_cell.length_a   1.000
_cell.length_b   1.000
_cell.length_c   1.000
_cell.angle_alpha   90.00
_cell.angle_beta   90.00
_cell.angle_gamma   90.00
#
_symmetry.space_group_name_H-M   'P 1'
#
loop_
_entity.id
_entity.type
_entity.pdbx_description
1 polymer ?
#
loop_
_entity_poly.entity_id
_entity_poly.type
_entity_poly.pdbx_seq_one_letter_code
_entity_poly.pdbx_strand_id
1 'polypeptide(L)'
;MPANRVTLKDIARQIGLSAATISRALADHPDISGETKQRVRDAAQAMSYIPNYRARYLRAKHSRLIALIVPEMNMFFVPSMIAGINHVVQQNDYSLIVFQSDNSIVQERRLAEYTTHLSADGVLVVLSSETADLQHLDVLHEFGIPVVLLDRTIETTKYTTITIDDEQAGREAASYLMDRGHTRILGVFGDQRQRISRMRLQGFRRAHAERS
;
A
#
# COMPACT_ATOMS: atom_id res chain seq x y z
N MET A 1 -5.62 26.48 -23.57
CA MET A 1 -4.16 26.35 -23.81
C MET A 1 -3.57 25.70 -22.57
N PRO A 2 -2.87 24.55 -22.63
CA PRO A 2 -2.17 24.05 -21.45
C PRO A 2 -1.11 25.09 -21.06
N ALA A 3 -1.13 25.54 -19.80
CA ALA A 3 -0.13 26.46 -19.26
C ALA A 3 1.25 25.85 -19.51
N ASN A 4 2.14 26.63 -20.12
CA ASN A 4 3.50 26.20 -20.42
C ASN A 4 4.25 25.96 -19.10
N ARG A 5 4.36 24.69 -18.72
CA ARG A 5 4.92 24.30 -17.41
C ARG A 5 6.41 24.68 -17.37
N VAL A 6 6.79 25.49 -16.40
CA VAL A 6 8.19 25.88 -16.19
C VAL A 6 9.06 24.63 -16.06
N THR A 7 10.18 24.60 -16.77
CA THR A 7 11.13 23.48 -16.81
C THR A 7 12.44 23.85 -16.12
N LEU A 8 13.27 22.83 -15.82
CA LEU A 8 14.64 23.05 -15.33
C LEU A 8 15.47 23.91 -16.30
N LYS A 9 15.21 23.83 -17.61
CA LYS A 9 15.89 24.63 -18.62
C LYS A 9 15.52 26.11 -18.54
N ASP A 10 14.29 26.41 -18.15
CA ASP A 10 13.84 27.80 -18.00
C ASP A 10 14.49 28.45 -16.78
N ILE A 11 14.54 27.73 -15.65
CA ILE A 11 15.30 28.19 -14.47
C ILE A 11 16.77 28.38 -14.81
N ALA A 12 17.39 27.41 -15.48
CA ALA A 12 18.79 27.45 -15.90
C ALA A 12 19.10 28.71 -16.74
N ARG A 13 18.20 29.05 -17.68
CA ARG A 13 18.33 30.28 -18.51
C ARG A 13 18.20 31.52 -17.68
N GLN A 14 17.31 31.58 -16.69
CA GLN A 14 17.08 32.79 -15.88
C GLN A 14 18.25 33.12 -14.97
N ILE A 15 18.91 32.11 -14.37
CA ILE A 15 19.98 32.36 -13.37
C ILE A 15 21.37 32.03 -13.88
N GLY A 16 21.53 31.72 -15.19
CA GLY A 16 22.83 31.53 -15.85
C GLY A 16 23.57 30.27 -15.42
N LEU A 17 22.85 29.19 -15.04
CA LEU A 17 23.42 27.91 -14.63
C LEU A 17 23.03 26.79 -15.58
N SER A 18 23.75 25.65 -15.56
CA SER A 18 23.38 24.51 -16.34
C SER A 18 22.13 23.79 -15.73
N ALA A 19 21.28 23.17 -16.57
CA ALA A 19 20.15 22.37 -16.09
C ALA A 19 20.59 21.22 -15.14
N ALA A 20 21.80 20.71 -15.33
CA ALA A 20 22.40 19.71 -14.45
C ALA A 20 22.72 20.29 -13.06
N THR A 21 23.24 21.50 -13.01
CA THR A 21 23.50 22.23 -11.75
C THR A 21 22.20 22.52 -11.02
N ILE A 22 21.16 23.01 -11.72
CA ILE A 22 19.83 23.22 -11.14
C ILE A 22 19.26 21.93 -10.54
N SER A 23 19.33 20.83 -11.30
CA SER A 23 18.83 19.53 -10.85
C SER A 23 19.56 19.04 -9.58
N ARG A 24 20.90 19.19 -9.51
CA ARG A 24 21.69 18.81 -8.34
C ARG A 24 21.42 19.73 -7.14
N ALA A 25 21.28 21.02 -7.37
CA ALA A 25 20.95 21.98 -6.31
C ALA A 25 19.59 21.71 -5.67
N LEU A 26 18.55 21.43 -6.49
CA LEU A 26 17.22 21.06 -6.02
C LEU A 26 17.18 19.69 -5.31
N ALA A 27 18.13 18.80 -5.64
CA ALA A 27 18.29 17.50 -4.99
C ALA A 27 19.20 17.56 -3.75
N ASP A 28 19.62 18.75 -3.34
CA ASP A 28 20.51 19.00 -2.19
C ASP A 28 21.89 18.29 -2.26
N HIS A 29 22.39 18.08 -3.49
CA HIS A 29 23.65 17.37 -3.72
C HIS A 29 24.82 18.03 -2.99
N PRO A 30 25.75 17.26 -2.36
CA PRO A 30 26.86 17.81 -1.59
C PRO A 30 27.83 18.68 -2.41
N ASP A 31 28.01 18.40 -3.69
CA ASP A 31 28.93 19.15 -4.58
C ASP A 31 28.43 20.55 -4.91
N ILE A 32 27.24 20.95 -4.52
CA ILE A 32 26.69 22.28 -4.79
C ILE A 32 26.76 23.13 -3.52
N SER A 33 27.37 24.34 -3.63
CA SER A 33 27.47 25.26 -2.50
C SER A 33 26.09 25.68 -1.95
N GLY A 34 26.01 25.96 -0.66
CA GLY A 34 24.78 26.43 0.01
C GLY A 34 24.20 27.69 -0.65
N GLU A 35 25.06 28.64 -1.06
CA GLU A 35 24.67 29.86 -1.77
C GLU A 35 23.98 29.51 -3.12
N THR A 36 24.58 28.62 -3.91
CA THR A 36 23.99 28.20 -5.19
C THR A 36 22.68 27.49 -4.99
N LYS A 37 22.57 26.59 -3.97
CA LYS A 37 21.32 25.93 -3.62
C LYS A 37 20.21 26.92 -3.29
N GLN A 38 20.54 27.98 -2.50
CA GLN A 38 19.56 29.01 -2.14
C GLN A 38 19.08 29.79 -3.36
N ARG A 39 20.02 30.28 -4.19
CA ARG A 39 19.70 31.00 -5.44
C ARG A 39 18.78 30.18 -6.35
N VAL A 40 19.01 28.85 -6.46
CA VAL A 40 18.19 27.96 -7.28
C VAL A 40 16.79 27.77 -6.66
N ARG A 41 16.70 27.66 -5.34
CA ARG A 41 15.39 27.54 -4.64
C ARG A 41 14.55 28.81 -4.82
N ASP A 42 15.17 29.99 -4.65
CA ASP A 42 14.49 31.27 -4.81
C ASP A 42 13.96 31.45 -6.24
N ALA A 43 14.78 31.11 -7.25
CA ALA A 43 14.38 31.18 -8.64
C ALA A 43 13.26 30.19 -8.97
N ALA A 44 13.34 28.97 -8.46
CA ALA A 44 12.30 27.95 -8.63
C ALA A 44 10.98 28.40 -8.01
N GLN A 45 11.01 29.01 -6.83
CA GLN A 45 9.84 29.55 -6.16
C GLN A 45 9.24 30.74 -6.93
N ALA A 46 10.06 31.71 -7.34
CA ALA A 46 9.63 32.88 -8.10
C ALA A 46 8.96 32.49 -9.43
N MET A 47 9.43 31.43 -10.06
CA MET A 47 8.84 30.89 -11.31
C MET A 47 7.69 29.91 -11.09
N SER A 48 7.28 29.65 -9.86
CA SER A 48 6.27 28.61 -9.53
C SER A 48 6.62 27.25 -10.15
N TYR A 49 7.92 26.91 -10.14
CA TYR A 49 8.39 25.65 -10.68
C TYR A 49 7.94 24.48 -9.79
N ILE A 50 7.22 23.55 -10.39
CA ILE A 50 6.85 22.30 -9.73
C ILE A 50 7.77 21.20 -10.26
N PRO A 51 8.58 20.55 -9.40
CA PRO A 51 9.43 19.46 -9.82
C PRO A 51 8.67 18.39 -10.58
N ASN A 52 9.22 17.96 -11.72
CA ASN A 52 8.65 16.81 -12.43
C ASN A 52 9.13 15.52 -11.75
N TYR A 53 8.35 15.08 -10.77
CA TYR A 53 8.64 13.86 -10.02
C TYR A 53 8.78 12.63 -10.94
N ARG A 54 7.99 12.54 -12.03
CA ARG A 54 8.11 11.45 -13.00
C ARG A 54 9.50 11.39 -13.65
N ALA A 55 10.06 12.52 -14.06
CA ALA A 55 11.41 12.58 -14.64
C ALA A 55 12.51 12.30 -13.60
N ARG A 56 12.26 12.62 -12.34
CA ARG A 56 13.16 12.33 -11.21
C ARG A 56 13.12 10.81 -10.89
N TYR A 57 11.97 10.21 -10.86
CA TYR A 57 11.74 8.80 -10.57
C TYR A 57 12.30 7.87 -11.66
N LEU A 58 12.16 8.25 -12.95
CA LEU A 58 12.77 7.53 -14.06
C LEU A 58 14.31 7.42 -13.94
N ARG A 59 14.99 8.40 -13.33
CA ARG A 59 16.43 8.34 -13.07
C ARG A 59 16.78 7.56 -11.81
N ALA A 60 15.93 7.61 -10.80
CA ALA A 60 16.17 6.99 -9.50
C ALA A 60 15.76 5.50 -9.44
N LYS A 61 15.06 4.98 -10.47
CA LYS A 61 14.46 3.64 -10.51
C LYS A 61 13.46 3.36 -9.37
N HIS A 62 13.02 4.39 -8.66
CA HIS A 62 12.06 4.31 -7.55
C HIS A 62 11.00 5.39 -7.70
N SER A 63 9.73 5.00 -7.67
CA SER A 63 8.60 5.93 -7.78
C SER A 63 8.24 6.60 -6.47
N ARG A 64 8.71 6.06 -5.35
CA ARG A 64 8.27 6.44 -4.00
C ARG A 64 6.75 6.29 -3.81
N LEU A 65 6.16 5.34 -4.50
CA LEU A 65 4.73 5.01 -4.40
C LEU A 65 4.56 3.61 -3.84
N ILE A 66 3.70 3.50 -2.82
CA ILE A 66 3.16 2.23 -2.37
C ILE A 66 1.69 2.21 -2.76
N ALA A 67 1.24 1.15 -3.39
CA ALA A 67 -0.17 0.93 -3.68
C ALA A 67 -0.79 0.03 -2.60
N LEU A 68 -2.02 0.33 -2.22
CA LEU A 68 -2.85 -0.51 -1.37
C LEU A 68 -4.14 -0.83 -2.13
N ILE A 69 -4.40 -2.11 -2.35
CA ILE A 69 -5.65 -2.59 -2.96
C ILE A 69 -6.50 -3.18 -1.84
N VAL A 70 -7.72 -2.67 -1.67
CA VAL A 70 -8.68 -3.16 -0.67
C VAL A 70 -10.00 -3.51 -1.33
N PRO A 71 -10.75 -4.49 -0.80
CA PRO A 71 -12.09 -4.83 -1.31
C PRO A 71 -13.07 -3.66 -1.20
N GLU A 72 -13.13 -3.04 -0.02
CA GLU A 72 -14.05 -1.95 0.29
C GLU A 72 -13.42 -1.02 1.33
N MET A 73 -13.49 0.29 1.11
CA MET A 73 -12.90 1.28 2.03
C MET A 73 -13.72 1.49 3.31
N ASN A 74 -15.01 1.15 3.29
CA ASN A 74 -15.93 1.32 4.41
C ASN A 74 -15.94 0.13 5.40
N MET A 75 -15.11 -0.89 5.20
CA MET A 75 -14.95 -1.97 6.17
C MET A 75 -14.37 -1.42 7.47
N PHE A 76 -14.92 -1.86 8.60
CA PHE A 76 -14.69 -1.33 9.95
C PHE A 76 -13.21 -1.05 10.29
N PHE A 77 -12.29 -1.93 9.93
CA PHE A 77 -10.87 -1.79 10.28
C PHE A 77 -10.02 -1.13 9.16
N VAL A 78 -10.51 -1.09 7.92
CA VAL A 78 -9.74 -0.57 6.76
C VAL A 78 -9.32 0.89 6.95
N PRO A 79 -10.15 1.81 7.46
CA PRO A 79 -9.71 3.18 7.72
C PRO A 79 -8.52 3.27 8.68
N SER A 80 -8.51 2.48 9.76
CA SER A 80 -7.42 2.43 10.72
C SER A 80 -6.16 1.82 10.13
N MET A 81 -6.30 0.78 9.31
CA MET A 81 -5.20 0.16 8.57
C MET A 81 -4.57 1.15 7.59
N ILE A 82 -5.39 1.87 6.80
CA ILE A 82 -4.91 2.92 5.88
C ILE A 82 -4.15 4.00 6.65
N ALA A 83 -4.67 4.46 7.79
CA ALA A 83 -4.01 5.48 8.60
C ALA A 83 -2.63 4.99 9.10
N GLY A 84 -2.54 3.76 9.58
CA GLY A 84 -1.28 3.16 10.04
C GLY A 84 -0.26 3.00 8.91
N ILE A 85 -0.69 2.48 7.77
CA ILE A 85 0.18 2.34 6.57
C ILE A 85 0.64 3.73 6.11
N ASN A 86 -0.27 4.69 5.99
CA ASN A 86 0.05 6.04 5.53
C ASN A 86 1.08 6.73 6.45
N HIS A 87 0.95 6.55 7.76
CA HIS A 87 1.93 7.07 8.72
C HIS A 87 3.34 6.55 8.43
N VAL A 88 3.49 5.23 8.26
CA VAL A 88 4.80 4.60 8.01
C VAL A 88 5.38 5.00 6.63
N VAL A 89 4.57 5.02 5.59
CA VAL A 89 5.05 5.37 4.24
C VAL A 89 5.50 6.82 4.18
N GLN A 90 4.79 7.74 4.84
CA GLN A 90 5.18 9.16 4.92
C GLN A 90 6.49 9.38 5.68
N GLN A 91 6.72 8.65 6.78
CA GLN A 91 7.98 8.71 7.53
C GLN A 91 9.19 8.28 6.69
N ASN A 92 8.96 7.51 5.63
CA ASN A 92 9.99 7.01 4.71
C ASN A 92 10.01 7.75 3.36
N ASP A 93 9.41 8.93 3.26
CA ASP A 93 9.31 9.72 2.03
C ASP A 93 8.59 8.99 0.88
N TYR A 94 7.64 8.11 1.20
CA TYR A 94 6.75 7.48 0.24
C TYR A 94 5.36 8.12 0.24
N SER A 95 4.61 7.91 -0.82
CA SER A 95 3.19 8.25 -0.92
C SER A 95 2.36 6.97 -1.02
N LEU A 96 1.20 6.95 -0.37
CA LEU A 96 0.24 5.85 -0.46
C LEU A 96 -0.83 6.18 -1.50
N ILE A 97 -1.09 5.24 -2.40
CA ILE A 97 -2.27 5.26 -3.29
C ILE A 97 -3.18 4.11 -2.87
N VAL A 98 -4.45 4.41 -2.62
CA VAL A 98 -5.44 3.40 -2.24
C VAL A 98 -6.40 3.16 -3.39
N PHE A 99 -6.59 1.90 -3.74
CA PHE A 99 -7.54 1.42 -4.74
C PHE A 99 -8.59 0.54 -4.08
N GLN A 100 -9.81 0.62 -4.58
CA GLN A 100 -10.91 -0.24 -4.18
C GLN A 100 -11.25 -1.20 -5.31
N SER A 101 -11.31 -2.51 -5.00
CA SER A 101 -11.64 -3.56 -5.97
C SER A 101 -13.12 -3.93 -6.00
N ASP A 102 -13.94 -3.29 -5.15
CA ASP A 102 -15.38 -3.58 -5.00
C ASP A 102 -15.65 -5.07 -4.75
N ASN A 103 -14.74 -5.70 -4.00
CA ASN A 103 -14.77 -7.12 -3.66
C ASN A 103 -14.80 -8.06 -4.89
N SER A 104 -14.33 -7.60 -6.05
CA SER A 104 -14.32 -8.31 -7.32
C SER A 104 -12.91 -8.72 -7.75
N ILE A 105 -12.71 -10.01 -8.05
CA ILE A 105 -11.44 -10.55 -8.57
C ILE A 105 -11.08 -9.91 -9.92
N VAL A 106 -12.07 -9.55 -10.74
CA VAL A 106 -11.83 -8.91 -12.03
C VAL A 106 -11.24 -7.52 -11.84
N GLN A 107 -11.78 -6.74 -10.90
CA GLN A 107 -11.24 -5.43 -10.57
C GLN A 107 -9.89 -5.54 -9.86
N GLU A 108 -9.72 -6.49 -8.94
CA GLU A 108 -8.45 -6.74 -8.24
C GLU A 108 -7.32 -7.01 -9.24
N ARG A 109 -7.55 -7.88 -10.25
CA ARG A 109 -6.62 -8.15 -11.35
C ARG A 109 -6.27 -6.88 -12.12
N ARG A 110 -7.28 -6.13 -12.55
CA ARG A 110 -7.09 -4.87 -13.29
C ARG A 110 -6.28 -3.85 -12.50
N LEU A 111 -6.49 -3.77 -11.20
CA LEU A 111 -5.75 -2.87 -10.31
C LEU A 111 -4.30 -3.33 -10.13
N ALA A 112 -4.05 -4.64 -10.02
CA ALA A 112 -2.70 -5.20 -10.01
C ALA A 112 -1.93 -4.83 -11.29
N GLU A 113 -2.52 -5.02 -12.46
CA GLU A 113 -1.95 -4.58 -13.74
C GLU A 113 -1.72 -3.06 -13.78
N TYR A 114 -2.68 -2.27 -13.29
CA TYR A 114 -2.57 -0.81 -13.29
C TYR A 114 -1.41 -0.31 -12.42
N THR A 115 -1.13 -0.98 -11.30
CA THR A 115 -0.01 -0.60 -10.41
C THR A 115 1.36 -0.78 -11.07
N THR A 116 1.51 -1.70 -12.04
CA THR A 116 2.74 -1.81 -12.84
C THR A 116 2.96 -0.56 -13.70
N HIS A 117 1.89 -0.02 -14.31
CA HIS A 117 1.95 1.22 -15.09
C HIS A 117 2.28 2.46 -14.25
N LEU A 118 1.93 2.45 -12.97
CA LEU A 118 2.33 3.49 -12.02
C LEU A 118 3.77 3.35 -11.56
N SER A 119 4.42 2.22 -11.89
CA SER A 119 5.76 1.87 -11.40
C SER A 119 5.82 1.92 -9.87
N ALA A 120 4.79 1.40 -9.19
CA ALA A 120 4.77 1.35 -7.73
C ALA A 120 5.99 0.54 -7.22
N ASP A 121 6.61 1.02 -6.14
CA ASP A 121 7.76 0.35 -5.52
C ASP A 121 7.35 -0.85 -4.66
N GLY A 122 6.05 -0.98 -4.36
CA GLY A 122 5.46 -2.10 -3.63
C GLY A 122 3.94 -2.04 -3.62
N VAL A 123 3.31 -3.19 -3.43
CA VAL A 123 1.85 -3.34 -3.40
C VAL A 123 1.42 -4.10 -2.16
N LEU A 124 0.47 -3.54 -1.44
CA LEU A 124 -0.24 -4.16 -0.33
C LEU A 124 -1.63 -4.59 -0.83
N VAL A 125 -2.05 -5.81 -0.55
CA VAL A 125 -3.34 -6.32 -1.05
C VAL A 125 -4.13 -6.95 0.08
N VAL A 126 -5.37 -6.52 0.25
CA VAL A 126 -6.41 -7.25 0.96
C VAL A 126 -7.26 -7.95 -0.10
N LEU A 127 -7.25 -9.27 -0.13
CA LEU A 127 -7.89 -10.03 -1.20
C LEU A 127 -9.41 -9.88 -1.19
N SER A 128 -9.99 -9.88 -2.38
CA SER A 128 -11.42 -10.01 -2.62
C SER A 128 -11.96 -11.33 -2.07
N SER A 129 -13.23 -11.38 -1.70
CA SER A 129 -13.87 -12.65 -1.31
C SER A 129 -14.04 -13.64 -2.47
N GLU A 130 -13.93 -13.17 -3.70
CA GLU A 130 -13.98 -14.01 -4.91
C GLU A 130 -12.62 -14.62 -5.26
N THR A 131 -11.53 -14.14 -4.64
CA THR A 131 -10.16 -14.57 -4.97
C THR A 131 -9.91 -16.00 -4.48
N ALA A 132 -9.76 -16.92 -5.42
CA ALA A 132 -9.50 -18.34 -5.16
C ALA A 132 -8.01 -18.70 -5.31
N ASP A 133 -7.25 -17.95 -6.12
CA ASP A 133 -5.83 -18.13 -6.36
C ASP A 133 -5.12 -16.78 -6.50
N LEU A 134 -3.80 -16.79 -6.63
CA LEU A 134 -2.96 -15.58 -6.68
C LEU A 134 -2.34 -15.30 -8.05
N GLN A 135 -2.77 -16.01 -9.10
CA GLN A 135 -2.16 -15.89 -10.45
C GLN A 135 -2.27 -14.46 -11.00
N HIS A 136 -3.32 -13.75 -10.66
CA HIS A 136 -3.51 -12.36 -11.09
C HIS A 136 -2.49 -11.38 -10.49
N LEU A 137 -1.76 -11.77 -9.44
CA LEU A 137 -0.68 -10.97 -8.84
C LEU A 137 0.69 -11.31 -9.48
N ASP A 138 0.78 -12.32 -10.34
CA ASP A 138 2.04 -12.75 -10.95
C ASP A 138 2.65 -11.64 -11.83
N VAL A 139 1.82 -10.83 -12.46
CA VAL A 139 2.27 -9.65 -13.21
C VAL A 139 3.13 -8.71 -12.35
N LEU A 140 2.78 -8.51 -11.08
CA LEU A 140 3.56 -7.66 -10.17
C LEU A 140 4.96 -8.27 -9.94
N HIS A 141 5.01 -9.59 -9.74
CA HIS A 141 6.26 -10.30 -9.56
C HIS A 141 7.16 -10.24 -10.81
N GLU A 142 6.59 -10.38 -12.01
CA GLU A 142 7.29 -10.26 -13.28
C GLU A 142 7.92 -8.88 -13.47
N PHE A 143 7.27 -7.83 -12.97
CA PHE A 143 7.79 -6.45 -12.96
C PHE A 143 8.71 -6.16 -11.76
N GLY A 144 9.02 -7.16 -10.92
CA GLY A 144 9.89 -7.01 -9.74
C GLY A 144 9.27 -6.16 -8.62
N ILE A 145 7.94 -6.04 -8.59
CA ILE A 145 7.21 -5.28 -7.58
C ILE A 145 6.88 -6.21 -6.40
N PRO A 146 7.40 -5.96 -5.20
CA PRO A 146 7.10 -6.77 -4.02
C PRO A 146 5.62 -6.63 -3.61
N VAL A 147 5.03 -7.76 -3.23
CA VAL A 147 3.64 -7.86 -2.80
C VAL A 147 3.57 -8.36 -1.36
N VAL A 148 2.74 -7.71 -0.55
CA VAL A 148 2.38 -8.16 0.80
C VAL A 148 0.87 -8.30 0.89
N LEU A 149 0.41 -9.48 1.29
CA LEU A 149 -1.01 -9.74 1.52
C LEU A 149 -1.38 -9.38 2.97
N LEU A 150 -2.49 -8.70 3.14
CA LEU A 150 -2.98 -8.22 4.43
C LEU A 150 -4.35 -8.81 4.75
N ASP A 151 -4.60 -9.15 6.00
CA ASP A 151 -5.89 -9.56 6.55
C ASP A 151 -6.51 -10.77 5.81
N ARG A 152 -7.23 -10.53 4.71
CA ARG A 152 -7.78 -11.60 3.87
C ARG A 152 -6.69 -12.17 2.98
N THR A 153 -6.29 -13.41 3.26
CA THR A 153 -5.24 -14.11 2.52
C THR A 153 -5.68 -15.53 2.20
N ILE A 154 -5.01 -16.15 1.25
CA ILE A 154 -5.02 -17.60 1.05
C ILE A 154 -3.66 -18.17 1.45
N GLU A 155 -3.58 -19.47 1.67
CA GLU A 155 -2.32 -20.14 2.00
C GLU A 155 -1.34 -20.00 0.84
N THR A 156 -0.16 -19.46 1.14
CA THR A 156 0.87 -19.21 0.13
C THR A 156 2.25 -19.16 0.77
N THR A 157 3.25 -19.64 0.04
CA THR A 157 4.67 -19.42 0.32
C THR A 157 5.30 -18.39 -0.62
N LYS A 158 4.52 -17.92 -1.62
CA LYS A 158 5.01 -17.01 -2.66
C LYS A 158 5.06 -15.56 -2.19
N TYR A 159 4.13 -15.16 -1.34
CA TYR A 159 4.01 -13.77 -0.88
C TYR A 159 4.08 -13.70 0.64
N THR A 160 4.65 -12.60 1.14
CA THR A 160 4.58 -12.27 2.57
C THR A 160 3.12 -11.99 2.95
N THR A 161 2.68 -12.54 4.08
CA THR A 161 1.33 -12.34 4.61
C THR A 161 1.39 -11.70 6.00
N ILE A 162 0.50 -10.74 6.26
CA ILE A 162 0.30 -10.13 7.58
C ILE A 162 -1.17 -10.35 7.96
N THR A 163 -1.38 -11.20 8.95
CA THR A 163 -2.71 -11.57 9.46
C THR A 163 -2.69 -11.55 10.99
N ILE A 164 -3.86 -11.48 11.59
CA ILE A 164 -4.01 -11.81 13.01
C ILE A 164 -4.12 -13.33 13.19
N ASP A 165 -3.99 -13.81 14.42
CA ASP A 165 -4.31 -15.19 14.77
C ASP A 165 -5.83 -15.36 14.90
N ASP A 166 -6.47 -15.66 13.76
CA ASP A 166 -7.93 -15.82 13.66
C ASP A 166 -8.44 -17.04 14.45
N GLU A 167 -7.63 -18.11 14.57
CA GLU A 167 -8.01 -19.28 15.39
C GLU A 167 -8.04 -18.88 16.86
N GLN A 168 -7.00 -18.22 17.34
CA GLN A 168 -6.94 -17.73 18.70
C GLN A 168 -8.07 -16.74 18.99
N ALA A 169 -8.35 -15.80 18.08
CA ALA A 169 -9.44 -14.84 18.23
C ALA A 169 -10.81 -15.54 18.37
N GLY A 170 -11.08 -16.56 17.54
CA GLY A 170 -12.30 -17.37 17.66
C GLY A 170 -12.39 -18.14 18.97
N ARG A 171 -11.26 -18.70 19.43
CA ARG A 171 -11.16 -19.42 20.70
C ARG A 171 -11.40 -18.50 21.90
N GLU A 172 -10.76 -17.34 21.91
CA GLU A 172 -10.90 -16.37 23.01
C GLU A 172 -12.32 -15.83 23.12
N ALA A 173 -12.99 -15.52 21.98
CA ALA A 173 -14.37 -15.06 21.98
C ALA A 173 -15.33 -16.10 22.59
N ALA A 174 -15.18 -17.38 22.21
CA ALA A 174 -16.00 -18.45 22.78
C ALA A 174 -15.71 -18.68 24.26
N SER A 175 -14.42 -18.74 24.63
CA SER A 175 -13.99 -18.92 26.02
C SER A 175 -14.51 -17.81 26.93
N TYR A 176 -14.44 -16.55 26.47
CA TYR A 176 -14.95 -15.42 27.22
C TYR A 176 -16.45 -15.55 27.54
N LEU A 177 -17.26 -16.01 26.60
CA LEU A 177 -18.70 -16.24 26.85
C LEU A 177 -18.93 -17.40 27.82
N MET A 178 -18.17 -18.49 27.70
CA MET A 178 -18.25 -19.62 28.61
C MET A 178 -17.85 -19.26 30.04
N ASP A 179 -16.81 -18.45 30.21
CA ASP A 179 -16.35 -17.95 31.52
C ASP A 179 -17.41 -17.08 32.21
N ARG A 180 -18.32 -16.51 31.44
CA ARG A 180 -19.50 -15.78 31.93
C ARG A 180 -20.71 -16.64 32.19
N GLY A 181 -20.57 -17.96 32.10
CA GLY A 181 -21.64 -18.93 32.39
C GLY A 181 -22.59 -19.22 31.24
N HIS A 182 -22.28 -18.74 30.01
CA HIS A 182 -23.11 -19.06 28.87
C HIS A 182 -22.86 -20.51 28.41
N THR A 183 -23.89 -21.35 28.48
CA THR A 183 -23.82 -22.77 28.10
C THR A 183 -24.36 -23.03 26.69
N ARG A 184 -25.10 -22.08 26.12
CA ARG A 184 -25.69 -22.17 24.76
C ARG A 184 -25.23 -20.98 23.95
N ILE A 185 -24.21 -21.18 23.13
CA ILE A 185 -23.56 -20.12 22.33
C ILE A 185 -23.81 -20.43 20.85
N LEU A 186 -24.43 -19.49 20.14
CA LEU A 186 -24.57 -19.53 18.69
C LEU A 186 -23.42 -18.76 18.05
N GLY A 187 -22.61 -19.44 17.22
CA GLY A 187 -21.59 -18.81 16.38
C GLY A 187 -22.12 -18.55 14.97
N VAL A 188 -22.03 -17.31 14.49
CA VAL A 188 -22.33 -16.94 13.09
C VAL A 188 -21.01 -16.59 12.41
N PHE A 189 -20.64 -17.36 11.40
CA PHE A 189 -19.38 -17.24 10.68
C PHE A 189 -19.63 -16.90 9.21
N GLY A 190 -18.68 -16.18 8.59
CA GLY A 190 -18.73 -15.85 7.17
C GLY A 190 -18.47 -17.06 6.26
N ASP A 191 -18.25 -16.76 4.98
CA ASP A 191 -17.98 -17.78 3.96
C ASP A 191 -16.78 -18.67 4.34
N GLN A 192 -17.01 -19.97 4.44
CA GLN A 192 -16.00 -20.95 4.85
C GLN A 192 -14.95 -21.23 3.77
N ARG A 193 -15.09 -20.70 2.56
CA ARG A 193 -14.05 -20.69 1.55
C ARG A 193 -12.92 -19.75 1.94
N GLN A 194 -13.19 -18.71 2.73
CA GLN A 194 -12.20 -17.78 3.23
C GLN A 194 -11.45 -18.35 4.45
N ARG A 195 -10.12 -18.21 4.44
CA ARG A 195 -9.25 -18.65 5.53
C ARG A 195 -9.67 -18.06 6.88
N ILE A 196 -9.91 -16.77 6.94
CA ILE A 196 -10.31 -16.04 8.14
C ILE A 196 -11.56 -16.66 8.80
N SER A 197 -12.58 -17.00 8.02
CA SER A 197 -13.83 -17.60 8.53
C SER A 197 -13.60 -19.03 9.04
N ARG A 198 -12.78 -19.82 8.32
CA ARG A 198 -12.44 -21.19 8.76
C ARG A 198 -11.67 -21.18 10.06
N MET A 199 -10.64 -20.33 10.18
CA MET A 199 -9.81 -20.28 11.38
C MET A 199 -10.62 -19.84 12.61
N ARG A 200 -11.46 -18.82 12.48
CA ARG A 200 -12.34 -18.39 13.59
C ARG A 200 -13.32 -19.48 14.01
N LEU A 201 -13.92 -20.19 13.05
CA LEU A 201 -14.78 -21.35 13.37
C LEU A 201 -13.99 -22.48 14.06
N GLN A 202 -12.77 -22.76 13.61
CA GLN A 202 -11.90 -23.76 14.23
C GLN A 202 -11.59 -23.39 15.68
N GLY A 203 -11.20 -22.15 15.95
CA GLY A 203 -10.96 -21.65 17.30
C GLY A 203 -12.19 -21.73 18.20
N PHE A 204 -13.36 -21.36 17.66
CA PHE A 204 -14.63 -21.48 18.38
C PHE A 204 -14.92 -22.95 18.77
N ARG A 205 -14.75 -23.89 17.84
CA ARG A 205 -14.94 -25.34 18.11
C ARG A 205 -13.94 -25.86 19.13
N ARG A 206 -12.69 -25.43 19.05
CA ARG A 206 -11.64 -25.82 19.97
C ARG A 206 -11.95 -25.41 21.42
N ALA A 207 -12.43 -24.17 21.62
CA ALA A 207 -12.86 -23.72 22.94
C ALA A 207 -13.96 -24.60 23.56
N HIS A 208 -14.90 -25.09 22.74
CA HIS A 208 -15.94 -26.01 23.21
C HIS A 208 -15.36 -27.37 23.57
N ALA A 209 -14.46 -27.92 22.74
CA ALA A 209 -13.85 -29.22 23.00
C ALA A 209 -12.95 -29.23 24.26
N GLU A 210 -12.29 -28.10 24.58
CA GLU A 210 -11.44 -27.96 25.76
C GLU A 210 -12.24 -27.92 27.09
N ARG A 211 -13.58 -27.72 27.01
CA ARG A 211 -14.46 -27.56 28.19
C ARG A 211 -15.59 -28.58 28.27
N SER A 212 -15.63 -29.52 27.34
CA SER A 212 -16.55 -30.67 27.36
C SER A 212 -15.92 -31.84 28.11
#